data_d3b4e81f9475758fdae53eb819397176
#
_entry.id   d3b4e81f9475758fdae53eb819397176
#
_cell.length_a   1.000
_cell.length_b   1.000
_cell.length_c   1.000
_cell.angle_alpha   90.00
_cell.angle_beta   90.00
_cell.angle_gamma   90.00
#
_symmetry.space_group_name_H-M   'P 1'
#
loop_
_entity.id
_entity.type
_entity.pdbx_description
1 polymer ?
#
loop_
_entity_poly.entity_id
_entity_poly.type
_entity_poly.pdbx_seq_one_letter_code
_entity_poly.pdbx_strand_id
1 'polypeptide(L)'
;MINLFQHQQQALDETEGKNRVAYYLDMGLGKTFVGSEKALKLNSRVNLLVCQCSKVQDWIEHMTENYAMNHCWMIYDMTKKNEFGWFMKAAMEVDNPDRICGVINYELIFRRNVLKALTGFTLMLDESSLIQNENAKRSKFILGLKPDNVILLSGTPTGGKYENLWSQCRLLGWKISKELFWKQYIQTEWVETDGFWRQQITGYKNVDRLKMKLAEHGAVFMTTEQAGISLPKRNWIKVKTRPSPLYWKFWNDRYIAIDSANLGEFELDADFYGSNAHCERELIGDTSLTRRLYARQLCGLYNPARYEAFRDLVNSTEDRLIVFYNFTEEIERLKGIAKGLNRPVSVLSGEEKNLDAYRYQHNSITFIQYQAGAMGGNFQLANKIIYFSLPQGSELWEQSQKRIHRLGQERPCFYYLMICPGTVEEDILSNLEMRKDYTDELFRKYEQAATAPQSP
;
A
#
# COMPACT_ATOMS: atom_id res chain seq x y z
N MET A 1 28.71 2.43 -13.33
CA MET A 1 28.19 3.10 -12.12
C MET A 1 26.80 3.60 -12.40
N ILE A 2 25.87 3.39 -11.48
CA ILE A 2 24.51 3.90 -11.59
C ILE A 2 24.54 5.41 -11.35
N ASN A 3 23.94 6.18 -12.24
CA ASN A 3 23.78 7.62 -12.05
C ASN A 3 22.53 7.86 -11.19
N LEU A 4 22.72 8.17 -9.93
CA LEU A 4 21.65 8.55 -9.03
C LEU A 4 21.14 9.96 -9.31
N PHE A 5 19.83 10.17 -9.13
CA PHE A 5 19.28 11.52 -9.10
C PHE A 5 19.73 12.26 -7.84
N GLN A 6 19.74 13.59 -7.89
CA GLN A 6 20.19 14.43 -6.77
C GLN A 6 19.51 14.10 -5.45
N HIS A 7 18.19 13.90 -5.47
CA HIS A 7 17.43 13.54 -4.26
C HIS A 7 17.79 12.16 -3.70
N GLN A 8 18.18 11.21 -4.56
CA GLN A 8 18.63 9.87 -4.13
C GLN A 8 20.01 9.96 -3.46
N GLN A 9 20.91 10.75 -4.05
CA GLN A 9 22.22 11.02 -3.46
C GLN A 9 22.07 11.72 -2.11
N GLN A 10 21.21 12.74 -2.02
CA GLN A 10 20.91 13.44 -0.76
C GLN A 10 20.44 12.47 0.33
N ALA A 11 19.53 11.53 0.02
CA ALA A 11 19.05 10.55 0.99
C ALA A 11 20.18 9.63 1.50
N LEU A 12 21.12 9.28 0.63
CA LEU A 12 22.31 8.50 1.01
C LEU A 12 23.27 9.31 1.90
N ASP A 13 23.49 10.58 1.58
CA ASP A 13 24.39 11.47 2.31
C ASP A 13 23.86 11.76 3.72
N GLU A 14 22.54 11.98 3.88
CA GLU A 14 21.89 12.14 5.19
C GLU A 14 22.03 10.91 6.12
N THR A 15 22.37 9.76 5.56
CA THR A 15 22.57 8.51 6.29
C THR A 15 24.02 8.01 6.23
N GLU A 16 24.97 8.86 5.85
CA GLU A 16 26.36 8.49 5.85
C GLU A 16 26.84 8.03 7.23
N GLY A 17 27.66 6.99 7.29
CA GLY A 17 28.15 6.41 8.54
C GLY A 17 27.11 5.63 9.36
N LYS A 18 25.82 5.65 9.02
CA LYS A 18 24.79 4.89 9.73
C LYS A 18 24.61 3.49 9.12
N ASN A 19 24.60 2.47 9.97
CA ASN A 19 24.40 1.08 9.58
C ASN A 19 22.93 0.60 9.71
N ARG A 20 22.06 1.42 10.31
CA ARG A 20 20.63 1.18 10.40
C ARG A 20 19.92 2.42 9.86
N VAL A 21 19.16 2.23 8.78
CA VAL A 21 18.55 3.35 8.06
C VAL A 21 17.15 3.00 7.58
N ALA A 22 16.32 4.03 7.42
CA ALA A 22 15.02 3.92 6.78
C ALA A 22 14.88 5.01 5.71
N TYR A 23 14.54 4.60 4.50
CA TYR A 23 14.24 5.50 3.40
C TYR A 23 12.74 5.53 3.17
N TYR A 24 12.09 6.44 3.85
CA TYR A 24 10.66 6.73 3.71
C TYR A 24 10.50 7.79 2.62
N LEU A 25 10.68 7.34 1.38
CA LEU A 25 10.61 8.20 0.20
C LEU A 25 9.29 7.96 -0.52
N ASP A 26 8.72 9.01 -1.06
CA ASP A 26 7.51 8.91 -1.86
C ASP A 26 7.61 7.87 -2.97
N MET A 27 6.48 7.39 -3.46
CA MET A 27 6.45 6.45 -4.59
C MET A 27 7.01 7.12 -5.84
N GLY A 28 7.87 6.38 -6.56
CA GLY A 28 8.52 6.90 -7.77
C GLY A 28 9.87 7.60 -7.53
N LEU A 29 10.29 7.84 -6.28
CA LEU A 29 11.58 8.43 -5.96
C LEU A 29 12.77 7.46 -6.03
N GLY A 30 12.54 6.22 -6.49
CA GLY A 30 13.61 5.26 -6.75
C GLY A 30 14.21 4.64 -5.49
N LYS A 31 13.38 4.33 -4.48
CA LYS A 31 13.78 3.62 -3.24
C LYS A 31 14.64 2.39 -3.49
N THR A 32 14.34 1.64 -4.55
CA THR A 32 15.08 0.45 -4.97
C THR A 32 16.56 0.76 -5.17
N PHE A 33 16.87 1.82 -5.92
CA PHE A 33 18.25 2.26 -6.16
C PHE A 33 18.91 2.76 -4.87
N VAL A 34 18.23 3.58 -4.08
CA VAL A 34 18.76 4.11 -2.81
C VAL A 34 19.09 2.96 -1.84
N GLY A 35 18.18 1.97 -1.72
CA GLY A 35 18.40 0.80 -0.87
C GLY A 35 19.58 -0.05 -1.32
N SER A 36 19.69 -0.33 -2.62
CA SER A 36 20.77 -1.12 -3.20
C SER A 36 22.12 -0.43 -3.07
N GLU A 37 22.20 0.88 -3.35
CA GLU A 37 23.42 1.67 -3.15
C GLU A 37 23.83 1.76 -1.68
N LYS A 38 22.88 1.85 -0.77
CA LYS A 38 23.17 1.78 0.66
C LYS A 38 23.71 0.40 1.06
N ALA A 39 23.13 -0.70 0.54
CA ALA A 39 23.64 -2.04 0.78
C ALA A 39 25.07 -2.22 0.24
N LEU A 40 25.36 -1.64 -0.93
CA LEU A 40 26.71 -1.63 -1.49
C LEU A 40 27.69 -0.87 -0.59
N LYS A 41 27.33 0.33 -0.12
CA LYS A 41 28.14 1.16 0.81
C LYS A 41 28.38 0.48 2.17
N LEU A 42 27.40 -0.26 2.68
CA LEU A 42 27.53 -1.04 3.93
C LEU A 42 28.48 -2.24 3.82
N ASN A 43 28.74 -2.68 2.60
CA ASN A 43 29.78 -3.63 2.26
C ASN A 43 29.69 -4.99 2.99
N SER A 44 28.50 -5.42 3.37
CA SER A 44 28.32 -6.77 3.95
C SER A 44 28.47 -7.84 2.89
N ARG A 45 29.11 -8.94 3.26
CA ARG A 45 29.23 -10.12 2.39
C ARG A 45 27.85 -10.76 2.15
N VAL A 46 27.04 -10.88 3.19
CA VAL A 46 25.71 -11.50 3.15
C VAL A 46 24.63 -10.42 3.20
N ASN A 47 23.73 -10.44 2.24
CA ASN A 47 22.60 -9.54 2.18
C ASN A 47 21.31 -10.35 2.07
N LEU A 48 20.34 -10.05 2.92
CA LEU A 48 19.01 -10.66 2.95
C LEU A 48 17.96 -9.58 2.61
N LEU A 49 17.39 -9.69 1.42
CA LEU A 49 16.35 -8.81 0.94
C LEU A 49 14.99 -9.49 1.08
N VAL A 50 14.06 -8.80 1.75
CA VAL A 50 12.68 -9.27 1.97
C VAL A 50 11.73 -8.31 1.29
N CYS A 51 10.87 -8.84 0.42
CA CYS A 51 9.91 -8.05 -0.34
C CYS A 51 8.54 -8.74 -0.44
N GLN A 52 7.60 -8.10 -1.12
CA GLN A 52 6.33 -8.74 -1.47
C GLN A 52 6.56 -9.86 -2.49
N CYS A 53 5.71 -10.90 -2.47
CA CYS A 53 5.82 -12.04 -3.38
C CYS A 53 5.86 -11.60 -4.86
N SER A 54 5.02 -10.64 -5.24
CA SER A 54 4.98 -10.09 -6.59
C SER A 54 6.20 -9.28 -7.00
N LYS A 55 7.08 -8.94 -6.06
CA LYS A 55 8.28 -8.12 -6.28
C LYS A 55 9.59 -8.90 -6.27
N VAL A 56 9.53 -10.19 -5.97
CA VAL A 56 10.73 -11.03 -5.92
C VAL A 56 11.47 -11.00 -7.25
N GLN A 57 10.76 -11.20 -8.35
CA GLN A 57 11.36 -11.23 -9.69
C GLN A 57 11.92 -9.84 -10.09
N ASP A 58 11.16 -8.77 -9.85
CA ASP A 58 11.61 -7.39 -10.12
C ASP A 58 12.93 -7.08 -9.37
N TRP A 59 13.05 -7.51 -8.11
CA TRP A 59 14.27 -7.33 -7.32
C TRP A 59 15.44 -8.17 -7.81
N ILE A 60 15.19 -9.42 -8.19
CA ILE A 60 16.23 -10.30 -8.77
C ILE A 60 16.78 -9.68 -10.06
N GLU A 61 15.90 -9.25 -10.96
CA GLU A 61 16.28 -8.58 -12.20
C GLU A 61 17.08 -7.31 -11.92
N HIS A 62 16.57 -6.42 -11.06
CA HIS A 62 17.26 -5.20 -10.67
C HIS A 62 18.67 -5.46 -10.10
N MET A 63 18.81 -6.42 -9.17
CA MET A 63 20.10 -6.75 -8.58
C MET A 63 21.04 -7.40 -9.59
N THR A 64 20.52 -8.24 -10.47
CA THR A 64 21.32 -8.93 -11.50
C THR A 64 21.85 -7.94 -12.54
N GLU A 65 20.99 -7.10 -13.07
CA GLU A 65 21.36 -6.13 -14.11
C GLU A 65 22.33 -5.06 -13.63
N ASN A 66 22.16 -4.60 -12.39
CA ASN A 66 22.89 -3.44 -11.90
C ASN A 66 24.09 -3.78 -11.00
N TYR A 67 24.06 -4.93 -10.30
CA TYR A 67 25.04 -5.23 -9.25
C TYR A 67 25.79 -6.56 -9.44
N ALA A 68 25.20 -7.57 -10.11
CA ALA A 68 25.86 -8.86 -10.25
C ALA A 68 27.19 -8.76 -11.00
N MET A 69 27.20 -8.19 -12.22
CA MET A 69 28.41 -8.07 -13.02
C MET A 69 29.36 -6.99 -12.51
N ASN A 70 28.85 -5.82 -12.15
CA ASN A 70 29.68 -4.65 -11.80
C ASN A 70 30.30 -4.75 -10.40
N HIS A 71 29.70 -5.52 -9.50
CA HIS A 71 30.10 -5.62 -8.08
C HIS A 71 30.30 -7.03 -7.60
N CYS A 72 30.31 -8.02 -8.50
CA CYS A 72 30.51 -9.45 -8.20
C CYS A 72 29.52 -10.00 -7.15
N TRP A 73 28.25 -9.62 -7.27
CA TRP A 73 27.22 -10.13 -6.38
C TRP A 73 26.55 -11.38 -6.96
N MET A 74 26.48 -12.45 -6.17
CA MET A 74 25.69 -13.63 -6.50
C MET A 74 24.27 -13.46 -5.96
N ILE A 75 23.29 -13.50 -6.85
CA ILE A 75 21.87 -13.27 -6.53
C ILE A 75 21.13 -14.61 -6.48
N TYR A 76 20.38 -14.85 -5.40
CA TYR A 76 19.65 -16.09 -5.16
C TYR A 76 18.15 -15.82 -4.98
N ASP A 77 17.33 -16.54 -5.74
CA ASP A 77 15.89 -16.61 -5.54
C ASP A 77 15.56 -17.59 -4.41
N MET A 78 15.47 -17.08 -3.20
CA MET A 78 15.25 -17.92 -2.01
C MET A 78 13.81 -18.46 -1.91
N THR A 79 12.92 -18.14 -2.85
CA THR A 79 11.61 -18.79 -2.96
C THR A 79 11.79 -20.23 -3.47
N LYS A 80 12.80 -20.48 -4.27
CA LYS A 80 13.17 -21.80 -4.78
C LYS A 80 14.01 -22.57 -3.77
N LYS A 81 13.66 -23.82 -3.53
CA LYS A 81 14.29 -24.66 -2.50
C LYS A 81 15.80 -24.86 -2.72
N ASN A 82 16.21 -25.07 -3.96
CA ASN A 82 17.61 -25.31 -4.30
C ASN A 82 18.47 -24.06 -4.11
N GLU A 83 18.00 -22.92 -4.64
CA GLU A 83 18.70 -21.65 -4.52
C GLU A 83 18.79 -21.18 -3.04
N PHE A 84 17.74 -21.43 -2.24
CA PHE A 84 17.81 -21.22 -0.80
C PHE A 84 18.94 -22.08 -0.16
N GLY A 85 19.05 -23.35 -0.55
CA GLY A 85 20.12 -24.22 -0.05
C GLY A 85 21.51 -23.71 -0.43
N TRP A 86 21.68 -23.26 -1.67
CA TRP A 86 22.95 -22.67 -2.14
C TRP A 86 23.29 -21.38 -1.41
N PHE A 87 22.31 -20.49 -1.24
CA PHE A 87 22.49 -19.26 -0.46
C PHE A 87 22.96 -19.57 0.97
N MET A 88 22.28 -20.50 1.68
CA MET A 88 22.65 -20.85 3.04
C MET A 88 24.04 -21.47 3.13
N LYS A 89 24.41 -22.35 2.18
CA LYS A 89 25.76 -22.90 2.11
C LYS A 89 26.80 -21.80 1.95
N ALA A 90 26.62 -20.92 0.94
CA ALA A 90 27.53 -19.80 0.71
C ALA A 90 27.58 -18.83 1.90
N ALA A 91 26.45 -18.56 2.57
CA ALA A 91 26.39 -17.66 3.73
C ALA A 91 27.17 -18.20 4.95
N MET A 92 27.16 -19.53 5.15
CA MET A 92 27.84 -20.19 6.29
C MET A 92 29.32 -20.49 6.04
N GLU A 93 29.77 -20.40 4.81
CA GLU A 93 31.18 -20.65 4.45
C GLU A 93 32.03 -19.42 4.82
N VAL A 94 32.90 -19.58 5.84
CA VAL A 94 33.62 -18.45 6.47
C VAL A 94 34.61 -17.80 5.50
N ASP A 95 35.29 -18.58 4.69
CA ASP A 95 36.35 -18.12 3.78
C ASP A 95 35.86 -17.79 2.36
N ASN A 96 34.55 -17.79 2.14
CA ASN A 96 33.98 -17.45 0.84
C ASN A 96 34.07 -15.93 0.61
N PRO A 97 34.83 -15.46 -0.41
CA PRO A 97 34.99 -14.04 -0.69
C PRO A 97 33.74 -13.42 -1.39
N ASP A 98 32.82 -14.25 -1.90
CA ASP A 98 31.73 -13.79 -2.72
C ASP A 98 30.72 -13.00 -1.91
N ARG A 99 30.26 -11.89 -2.49
CA ARG A 99 29.12 -11.14 -1.97
C ARG A 99 27.84 -11.79 -2.46
N ILE A 100 26.97 -12.10 -1.53
CA ILE A 100 25.73 -12.80 -1.83
C ILE A 100 24.50 -11.96 -1.42
N CYS A 101 23.45 -12.02 -2.24
CA CYS A 101 22.16 -11.42 -1.95
C CYS A 101 21.06 -12.46 -2.14
N GLY A 102 20.36 -12.80 -1.07
CA GLY A 102 19.18 -13.67 -1.13
C GLY A 102 17.91 -12.85 -1.10
N VAL A 103 17.04 -13.05 -2.09
CA VAL A 103 15.73 -12.38 -2.22
C VAL A 103 14.64 -13.35 -1.80
N ILE A 104 13.80 -12.96 -0.83
CA ILE A 104 12.72 -13.78 -0.28
C ILE A 104 11.48 -12.94 -0.03
N ASN A 105 10.30 -13.57 -0.08
CA ASN A 105 9.05 -12.87 0.25
C ASN A 105 8.66 -13.01 1.73
N TYR A 106 7.86 -12.05 2.22
CA TYR A 106 7.39 -11.98 3.60
C TYR A 106 6.59 -13.22 4.06
N GLU A 107 5.89 -13.89 3.15
CA GLU A 107 5.06 -15.06 3.44
C GLU A 107 5.87 -16.34 3.63
N LEU A 108 7.11 -16.35 3.12
CA LEU A 108 7.97 -17.52 3.15
C LEU A 108 9.09 -17.40 4.20
N ILE A 109 9.57 -16.19 4.51
CA ILE A 109 10.72 -15.98 5.37
C ILE A 109 10.59 -16.67 6.73
N PHE A 110 9.43 -16.60 7.38
CA PHE A 110 9.22 -17.21 8.70
C PHE A 110 9.11 -18.75 8.68
N ARG A 111 9.01 -19.34 7.48
CA ARG A 111 9.07 -20.79 7.28
C ARG A 111 10.51 -21.29 7.14
N ARG A 112 11.48 -20.39 7.02
CA ARG A 112 12.91 -20.66 6.82
C ARG A 112 13.68 -20.40 8.12
N ASN A 113 13.40 -21.18 9.19
CA ASN A 113 13.98 -20.99 10.52
C ASN A 113 15.51 -20.93 10.56
N VAL A 114 16.18 -21.58 9.62
CA VAL A 114 17.65 -21.61 9.51
C VAL A 114 18.22 -20.19 9.32
N LEU A 115 17.46 -19.24 8.76
CA LEU A 115 17.88 -17.85 8.60
C LEU A 115 18.24 -17.17 9.94
N LYS A 116 17.76 -17.68 11.08
CA LYS A 116 18.13 -17.17 12.41
C LYS A 116 19.59 -17.43 12.78
N ALA A 117 20.25 -18.35 12.08
CA ALA A 117 21.67 -18.63 12.26
C ALA A 117 22.59 -17.65 11.51
N LEU A 118 22.03 -16.77 10.65
CA LEU A 118 22.83 -15.76 9.95
C LEU A 118 23.40 -14.74 10.95
N THR A 119 24.66 -14.40 10.74
CA THR A 119 25.40 -13.37 11.47
C THR A 119 26.16 -12.50 10.47
N GLY A 120 26.53 -11.28 10.83
CA GLY A 120 27.34 -10.41 9.97
C GLY A 120 26.64 -10.00 8.68
N PHE A 121 25.32 -9.83 8.68
CA PHE A 121 24.56 -9.60 7.45
C PHE A 121 23.79 -8.27 7.44
N THR A 122 23.47 -7.82 6.23
CA THR A 122 22.54 -6.70 6.00
C THR A 122 21.13 -7.24 5.75
N LEU A 123 20.15 -6.76 6.53
CA LEU A 123 18.72 -6.98 6.30
C LEU A 123 18.14 -5.78 5.57
N MET A 124 17.58 -5.99 4.38
CA MET A 124 16.82 -4.99 3.65
C MET A 124 15.36 -5.42 3.55
N LEU A 125 14.45 -4.53 3.96
CA LEU A 125 13.00 -4.74 3.88
C LEU A 125 12.40 -3.75 2.87
N ASP A 126 11.90 -4.28 1.75
CA ASP A 126 11.07 -3.51 0.82
C ASP A 126 9.62 -3.54 1.30
N GLU A 127 8.94 -2.40 1.29
CA GLU A 127 7.64 -2.17 1.97
C GLU A 127 7.68 -2.60 3.44
N SER A 128 8.56 -1.94 4.20
CA SER A 128 8.75 -2.21 5.64
C SER A 128 7.49 -1.99 6.49
N SER A 129 6.48 -1.30 5.98
CA SER A 129 5.13 -1.23 6.55
C SER A 129 4.50 -2.62 6.78
N LEU A 130 4.91 -3.64 6.05
CA LEU A 130 4.38 -5.01 6.19
C LEU A 130 4.73 -5.69 7.53
N ILE A 131 5.65 -5.13 8.32
CA ILE A 131 5.94 -5.60 9.67
C ILE A 131 5.25 -4.78 10.78
N GLN A 132 4.32 -3.91 10.44
CA GLN A 132 3.60 -3.03 11.38
C GLN A 132 2.91 -3.78 12.54
N ASN A 133 2.35 -4.96 12.26
CA ASN A 133 1.77 -5.82 13.30
C ASN A 133 2.86 -6.74 13.86
N GLU A 134 3.40 -6.37 15.03
CA GLU A 134 4.47 -7.11 15.72
C GLU A 134 4.05 -8.53 16.12
N ASN A 135 2.74 -8.81 16.22
CA ASN A 135 2.22 -10.12 16.57
C ASN A 135 2.12 -11.08 15.40
N ALA A 136 2.17 -10.57 14.17
CA ALA A 136 2.16 -11.41 12.97
C ALA A 136 3.41 -12.32 12.92
N LYS A 137 3.25 -13.55 12.41
CA LYS A 137 4.35 -14.53 12.32
C LYS A 137 5.57 -13.96 11.60
N ARG A 138 5.36 -13.26 10.48
CA ARG A 138 6.45 -12.62 9.71
C ARG A 138 7.19 -11.55 10.52
N SER A 139 6.46 -10.70 11.23
CA SER A 139 7.05 -9.62 12.03
C SER A 139 7.86 -10.18 13.21
N LYS A 140 7.29 -11.13 13.97
CA LYS A 140 8.00 -11.82 15.07
C LYS A 140 9.30 -12.48 14.59
N PHE A 141 9.25 -13.09 13.41
CA PHE A 141 10.42 -13.72 12.83
C PHE A 141 11.51 -12.70 12.49
N ILE A 142 11.14 -11.65 11.73
CA ILE A 142 12.06 -10.59 11.29
C ILE A 142 12.65 -9.84 12.48
N LEU A 143 11.83 -9.48 13.48
CA LEU A 143 12.28 -8.83 14.70
C LEU A 143 13.19 -9.74 15.58
N GLY A 144 13.15 -11.04 15.36
CA GLY A 144 14.01 -12.03 16.03
C GLY A 144 15.34 -12.30 15.32
N LEU A 145 15.52 -11.77 14.10
CA LEU A 145 16.80 -11.80 13.40
C LEU A 145 17.80 -10.83 14.06
N LYS A 146 19.10 -11.10 13.86
CA LYS A 146 20.19 -10.28 14.43
C LYS A 146 21.09 -9.71 13.33
N PRO A 147 20.55 -8.84 12.46
CA PRO A 147 21.34 -8.19 11.42
C PRO A 147 22.28 -7.14 12.05
N ASP A 148 23.48 -6.99 11.49
CA ASP A 148 24.39 -5.90 11.83
C ASP A 148 23.89 -4.59 11.19
N ASN A 149 23.44 -4.69 9.95
CA ASN A 149 22.93 -3.56 9.18
C ASN A 149 21.46 -3.74 8.82
N VAL A 150 20.71 -2.65 8.81
CA VAL A 150 19.27 -2.63 8.47
C VAL A 150 18.97 -1.53 7.48
N ILE A 151 18.25 -1.86 6.42
CA ILE A 151 17.72 -0.93 5.44
C ILE A 151 16.22 -1.13 5.33
N LEU A 152 15.45 -0.12 5.69
CA LEU A 152 13.99 -0.14 5.58
C LEU A 152 13.56 0.77 4.41
N LEU A 153 12.73 0.24 3.52
CA LEU A 153 12.19 1.00 2.38
C LEU A 153 10.66 1.02 2.49
N SER A 154 10.06 2.19 2.40
CA SER A 154 8.60 2.32 2.28
C SER A 154 8.21 3.71 1.77
N GLY A 155 7.11 3.78 1.01
CA GLY A 155 6.46 5.04 0.66
C GLY A 155 5.35 5.44 1.64
N THR A 156 4.91 4.50 2.46
CA THR A 156 3.80 4.66 3.41
C THR A 156 4.11 3.93 4.71
N PRO A 157 5.13 4.39 5.48
CA PRO A 157 5.66 3.63 6.62
C PRO A 157 4.64 3.36 7.73
N THR A 158 3.61 4.20 7.83
CA THR A 158 2.59 4.14 8.88
C THR A 158 1.21 3.77 8.37
N GLY A 159 0.92 4.07 7.10
CA GLY A 159 -0.45 4.09 6.60
C GLY A 159 -1.36 5.02 7.42
N GLY A 160 -0.83 6.14 7.93
CA GLY A 160 -1.54 7.10 8.79
C GLY A 160 -1.78 6.63 10.23
N LYS A 161 -1.00 5.63 10.70
CA LYS A 161 -1.10 5.07 12.05
C LYS A 161 0.27 5.01 12.69
N TYR A 162 0.59 5.95 13.56
CA TYR A 162 1.93 6.03 14.15
C TYR A 162 2.28 4.85 15.07
N GLU A 163 1.29 4.18 15.63
CA GLU A 163 1.50 2.94 16.36
C GLU A 163 2.17 1.84 15.52
N ASN A 164 2.04 1.91 14.20
CA ASN A 164 2.66 0.98 13.26
C ASN A 164 4.19 1.14 13.13
N LEU A 165 4.76 2.25 13.61
CA LEU A 165 6.19 2.51 13.53
C LEU A 165 7.01 1.73 14.54
N TRP A 166 6.43 1.26 15.63
CA TRP A 166 7.20 0.68 16.73
C TRP A 166 8.11 -0.50 16.30
N SER A 167 7.62 -1.41 15.45
CA SER A 167 8.43 -2.50 14.91
C SER A 167 9.62 -2.01 14.08
N GLN A 168 9.41 -0.96 13.29
CA GLN A 168 10.45 -0.35 12.48
C GLN A 168 11.46 0.41 13.36
N CYS A 169 11.01 1.12 14.39
CA CYS A 169 11.88 1.77 15.39
C CYS A 169 12.84 0.76 16.05
N ARG A 170 12.36 -0.44 16.40
CA ARG A 170 13.20 -1.50 16.95
C ARG A 170 14.30 -1.94 16.00
N LEU A 171 13.98 -2.13 14.73
CA LEU A 171 14.96 -2.50 13.71
C LEU A 171 15.99 -1.40 13.48
N LEU A 172 15.59 -0.14 13.60
CA LEU A 172 16.49 1.02 13.54
C LEU A 172 17.36 1.17 14.80
N GLY A 173 17.20 0.29 15.78
CA GLY A 173 18.00 0.30 16.99
C GLY A 173 17.48 1.23 18.08
N TRP A 174 16.30 1.81 17.91
CA TRP A 174 15.66 2.62 18.96
C TRP A 174 15.07 1.71 20.03
N LYS A 175 15.76 1.66 21.19
CA LYS A 175 15.39 0.81 22.32
C LYS A 175 14.27 1.45 23.15
N ILE A 176 13.08 1.59 22.59
CA ILE A 176 11.88 2.06 23.29
C ILE A 176 10.90 0.91 23.51
N SER A 177 10.37 0.78 24.75
CA SER A 177 9.30 -0.19 24.98
C SER A 177 8.01 0.24 24.27
N LYS A 178 7.14 -0.74 23.96
CA LYS A 178 5.88 -0.43 23.29
C LYS A 178 4.99 0.47 24.16
N GLU A 179 4.92 0.19 25.45
CA GLU A 179 4.15 0.97 26.43
C GLU A 179 4.61 2.41 26.47
N LEU A 180 5.94 2.64 26.49
CA LEU A 180 6.50 3.98 26.50
C LEU A 180 6.26 4.70 25.18
N PHE A 181 6.39 4.00 24.03
CA PHE A 181 6.07 4.54 22.72
C PHE A 181 4.60 5.00 22.65
N TRP A 182 3.67 4.16 23.10
CA TRP A 182 2.25 4.50 23.15
C TRP A 182 1.99 5.70 24.08
N LYS A 183 2.53 5.68 25.30
CA LYS A 183 2.36 6.78 26.25
C LYS A 183 2.89 8.10 25.71
N GLN A 184 3.95 8.09 24.93
CA GLN A 184 4.57 9.32 24.41
C GLN A 184 3.91 9.85 23.15
N TYR A 185 3.40 8.98 22.26
CA TYR A 185 3.02 9.39 20.90
C TYR A 185 1.56 9.13 20.54
N ILE A 186 0.86 8.27 21.26
CA ILE A 186 -0.52 7.90 20.94
C ILE A 186 -1.48 8.55 21.94
N GLN A 187 -2.53 9.19 21.42
CA GLN A 187 -3.65 9.69 22.23
C GLN A 187 -4.78 8.66 22.16
N THR A 188 -5.33 8.34 23.33
CA THR A 188 -6.41 7.35 23.44
C THR A 188 -7.46 7.81 24.41
N GLU A 189 -8.70 7.47 24.11
CA GLU A 189 -9.86 7.68 25.00
C GLU A 189 -10.60 6.36 25.19
N TRP A 190 -11.28 6.25 26.33
CA TRP A 190 -12.16 5.13 26.60
C TRP A 190 -13.53 5.44 26.00
N VAL A 191 -13.99 4.60 25.10
CA VAL A 191 -15.29 4.71 24.44
C VAL A 191 -16.11 3.46 24.70
N GLU A 192 -17.35 3.63 25.09
CA GLU A 192 -18.30 2.54 25.23
C GLU A 192 -18.84 2.15 23.83
N THR A 193 -18.68 0.91 23.46
CA THR A 193 -19.18 0.37 22.18
C THR A 193 -19.81 -0.99 22.45
N ASP A 194 -21.08 -1.14 22.09
CA ASP A 194 -21.87 -2.37 22.30
C ASP A 194 -21.84 -2.86 23.77
N GLY A 195 -21.89 -1.92 24.75
CA GLY A 195 -21.88 -2.23 26.18
C GLY A 195 -20.50 -2.58 26.75
N PHE A 196 -19.43 -2.45 25.99
CA PHE A 196 -18.06 -2.70 26.42
C PHE A 196 -17.20 -1.45 26.29
N TRP A 197 -16.43 -1.15 27.33
CA TRP A 197 -15.44 -0.09 27.32
C TRP A 197 -14.21 -0.53 26.54
N ARG A 198 -13.86 0.22 25.49
CA ARG A 198 -12.65 -0.03 24.68
C ARG A 198 -11.81 1.22 24.58
N GLN A 199 -10.50 1.04 24.61
CA GLN A 199 -9.58 2.13 24.36
C GLN A 199 -9.52 2.41 22.85
N GLN A 200 -9.89 3.60 22.43
CA GLN A 200 -9.86 4.05 21.05
C GLN A 200 -8.76 5.08 20.85
N ILE A 201 -8.03 4.99 19.73
CA ILE A 201 -7.04 6.00 19.35
C ILE A 201 -7.81 7.19 18.77
N THR A 202 -7.62 8.36 19.39
CA THR A 202 -8.26 9.62 18.98
C THR A 202 -7.30 10.58 18.28
N GLY A 203 -5.99 10.30 18.34
CA GLY A 203 -4.99 11.13 17.68
C GLY A 203 -3.56 10.78 18.07
N TYR A 204 -2.67 11.69 17.77
CA TYR A 204 -1.24 11.57 18.02
C TYR A 204 -0.68 12.83 18.69
N LYS A 205 0.40 12.68 19.43
CA LYS A 205 1.04 13.77 20.16
C LYS A 205 2.55 13.69 20.03
N ASN A 206 3.23 14.80 20.33
CA ASN A 206 4.70 14.90 20.27
C ASN A 206 5.29 14.46 18.90
N VAL A 207 4.59 14.78 17.80
CA VAL A 207 4.93 14.30 16.45
C VAL A 207 6.31 14.79 16.04
N ASP A 208 6.66 16.03 16.32
CA ASP A 208 7.99 16.57 15.99
C ASP A 208 9.11 15.85 16.74
N ARG A 209 8.88 15.50 18.01
CA ARG A 209 9.83 14.68 18.77
C ARG A 209 9.95 13.28 18.16
N LEU A 210 8.85 12.69 17.67
CA LEU A 210 8.87 11.40 16.98
C LEU A 210 9.72 11.48 15.73
N LYS A 211 9.52 12.50 14.87
CA LYS A 211 10.31 12.75 13.66
C LYS A 211 11.79 12.90 13.97
N MET A 212 12.12 13.75 14.95
CA MET A 212 13.50 13.96 15.38
C MET A 212 14.16 12.66 15.83
N LYS A 213 13.46 11.85 16.64
CA LYS A 213 13.97 10.55 17.09
C LYS A 213 14.15 9.56 15.96
N LEU A 214 13.23 9.52 15.00
CA LEU A 214 13.38 8.68 13.80
C LEU A 214 14.59 9.11 12.97
N ALA A 215 14.80 10.41 12.76
CA ALA A 215 15.96 10.92 12.02
C ALA A 215 17.30 10.63 12.75
N GLU A 216 17.35 10.78 14.09
CA GLU A 216 18.51 10.37 14.91
C GLU A 216 18.85 8.89 14.66
N HIS A 217 17.83 8.03 14.52
CA HIS A 217 17.97 6.61 14.25
C HIS A 217 18.03 6.26 12.76
N GLY A 218 18.32 7.22 11.87
CA GLY A 218 18.63 7.00 10.48
C GLY A 218 17.42 6.96 9.53
N ALA A 219 16.27 7.45 9.93
CA ALA A 219 15.14 7.60 9.03
C ALA A 219 15.24 8.91 8.23
N VAL A 220 15.07 8.82 6.92
CA VAL A 220 14.96 9.94 5.98
C VAL A 220 13.54 9.95 5.43
N PHE A 221 12.89 11.10 5.50
CA PHE A 221 11.56 11.34 4.92
C PHE A 221 11.69 12.30 3.75
N MET A 222 11.13 11.94 2.59
CA MET A 222 11.18 12.80 1.41
C MET A 222 9.93 12.66 0.57
N THR A 223 9.23 13.76 0.35
CA THR A 223 8.12 13.84 -0.59
C THR A 223 8.63 14.09 -2.02
N THR A 224 7.76 13.88 -2.99
CA THR A 224 8.06 14.20 -4.40
C THR A 224 8.39 15.69 -4.60
N GLU A 225 7.72 16.58 -3.87
CA GLU A 225 7.97 18.03 -3.91
C GLU A 225 9.33 18.38 -3.29
N GLN A 226 9.69 17.76 -2.17
CA GLN A 226 11.01 17.93 -1.54
C GLN A 226 12.16 17.39 -2.41
N ALA A 227 11.88 16.41 -3.26
CA ALA A 227 12.81 15.90 -4.26
C ALA A 227 12.97 16.84 -5.48
N GLY A 228 12.29 17.98 -5.51
CA GLY A 228 12.33 18.93 -6.61
C GLY A 228 11.57 18.47 -7.87
N ILE A 229 10.72 17.43 -7.74
CA ILE A 229 9.95 16.89 -8.84
C ILE A 229 8.56 17.54 -8.86
N SER A 230 8.28 18.26 -9.93
CA SER A 230 6.95 18.82 -10.17
C SER A 230 6.06 17.78 -10.83
N LEU A 231 4.91 17.49 -10.24
CA LEU A 231 3.89 16.63 -10.79
C LEU A 231 2.65 17.44 -11.18
N PRO A 232 1.86 16.97 -12.15
CA PRO A 232 0.63 17.63 -12.56
C PRO A 232 -0.39 17.74 -11.41
N LYS A 233 -1.30 18.72 -11.53
CA LYS A 233 -2.35 18.97 -10.54
C LYS A 233 -3.25 17.74 -10.38
N ARG A 234 -3.63 17.44 -9.13
CA ARG A 234 -4.65 16.44 -8.78
C ARG A 234 -6.02 17.10 -8.60
N ASN A 235 -7.03 16.58 -9.27
CA ASN A 235 -8.41 17.07 -9.18
C ASN A 235 -9.29 15.95 -8.63
N TRP A 236 -9.98 16.24 -7.52
CA TRP A 236 -10.87 15.30 -6.84
C TRP A 236 -12.32 15.64 -7.13
N ILE A 237 -13.10 14.67 -7.58
CA ILE A 237 -14.49 14.83 -7.99
C ILE A 237 -15.32 13.79 -7.25
N LYS A 238 -16.22 14.23 -6.38
CA LYS A 238 -17.15 13.35 -5.68
C LYS A 238 -18.38 13.11 -6.57
N VAL A 239 -18.54 11.87 -7.03
CA VAL A 239 -19.71 11.41 -7.80
C VAL A 239 -20.71 10.83 -6.80
N LYS A 240 -21.70 11.62 -6.45
CA LYS A 240 -22.71 11.24 -5.45
C LYS A 240 -23.78 10.36 -6.10
N THR A 241 -24.02 9.20 -5.52
CA THR A 241 -25.09 8.29 -5.93
C THR A 241 -26.07 8.07 -4.77
N ARG A 242 -27.35 7.82 -5.08
CA ARG A 242 -28.30 7.47 -4.03
C ARG A 242 -27.96 6.10 -3.48
N PRO A 243 -28.03 5.87 -2.16
CA PRO A 243 -27.88 4.53 -1.61
C PRO A 243 -29.05 3.65 -2.09
N SER A 244 -28.80 2.32 -2.18
CA SER A 244 -29.86 1.37 -2.44
C SER A 244 -30.98 1.50 -1.37
N PRO A 245 -32.25 1.39 -1.73
CA PRO A 245 -33.35 1.32 -0.74
C PRO A 245 -33.11 0.23 0.32
N LEU A 246 -32.47 -0.87 -0.06
CA LEU A 246 -32.09 -1.97 0.81
C LEU A 246 -31.09 -1.58 1.88
N TYR A 247 -30.30 -0.52 1.67
CA TYR A 247 -29.27 -0.06 2.61
C TYR A 247 -29.87 0.30 3.97
N TRP A 248 -30.91 1.17 3.97
CA TRP A 248 -31.48 1.65 5.22
C TRP A 248 -32.25 0.56 5.95
N LYS A 249 -32.93 -0.32 5.23
CA LYS A 249 -33.59 -1.48 5.81
C LYS A 249 -32.56 -2.37 6.50
N PHE A 250 -31.50 -2.77 5.82
CA PHE A 250 -30.41 -3.55 6.41
C PHE A 250 -29.74 -2.84 7.59
N TRP A 251 -29.51 -1.52 7.46
CA TRP A 251 -28.85 -0.76 8.52
C TRP A 251 -29.63 -0.77 9.83
N ASN A 252 -30.95 -0.71 9.75
CA ASN A 252 -31.85 -0.76 10.92
C ASN A 252 -32.06 -2.18 11.44
N ASP A 253 -32.42 -3.10 10.55
CA ASP A 253 -32.88 -4.44 10.89
C ASP A 253 -31.74 -5.44 11.06
N ARG A 254 -30.54 -5.10 10.59
CA ARG A 254 -29.34 -5.95 10.55
C ARG A 254 -29.50 -7.24 9.72
N TYR A 255 -30.56 -7.34 8.96
CA TYR A 255 -30.89 -8.47 8.10
C TYR A 255 -31.57 -8.00 6.82
N ILE A 256 -31.23 -8.63 5.71
CA ILE A 256 -31.96 -8.53 4.47
C ILE A 256 -31.72 -9.74 3.58
N ALA A 257 -32.78 -10.23 2.94
CA ALA A 257 -32.67 -11.17 1.83
C ALA A 257 -32.58 -10.39 0.52
N ILE A 258 -31.60 -10.71 -0.29
CA ILE A 258 -31.43 -10.21 -1.65
C ILE A 258 -31.95 -11.27 -2.59
N ASP A 259 -33.14 -11.07 -3.09
CA ASP A 259 -33.81 -11.94 -4.05
C ASP A 259 -34.11 -11.17 -5.35
N SER A 260 -34.54 -11.89 -6.37
CA SER A 260 -34.93 -11.30 -7.66
C SER A 260 -36.09 -10.32 -7.54
N ALA A 261 -36.98 -10.47 -6.54
CA ALA A 261 -38.09 -9.56 -6.30
C ALA A 261 -37.61 -8.24 -5.67
N ASN A 262 -36.64 -8.27 -4.76
CA ASN A 262 -36.04 -7.07 -4.16
C ASN A 262 -35.03 -6.37 -5.09
N LEU A 263 -34.51 -7.10 -6.09
CA LEU A 263 -33.70 -6.54 -7.18
C LEU A 263 -34.59 -6.15 -8.39
N GLY A 264 -35.83 -6.67 -8.48
CA GLY A 264 -36.69 -6.63 -9.66
C GLY A 264 -37.36 -5.29 -9.99
N GLU A 265 -37.28 -4.25 -9.15
CA GLU A 265 -37.53 -2.87 -9.59
C GLU A 265 -36.37 -2.31 -10.42
N PHE A 266 -35.34 -3.09 -10.64
CA PHE A 266 -34.18 -2.77 -11.42
C PHE A 266 -34.20 -3.62 -12.69
N GLU A 267 -34.91 -3.14 -13.72
CA GLU A 267 -34.77 -3.60 -15.12
C GLU A 267 -33.31 -3.38 -15.58
N LEU A 268 -32.41 -4.15 -15.00
CA LEU A 268 -31.18 -4.50 -15.70
C LEU A 268 -31.56 -5.67 -16.58
N ASP A 269 -31.43 -5.50 -17.91
CA ASP A 269 -31.72 -6.51 -18.91
C ASP A 269 -31.42 -7.93 -18.38
N ALA A 270 -32.36 -8.84 -18.50
CA ALA A 270 -32.22 -10.24 -18.07
C ALA A 270 -30.99 -10.93 -18.67
N ASP A 271 -30.47 -10.44 -19.79
CA ASP A 271 -29.19 -10.84 -20.42
C ASP A 271 -27.96 -10.48 -19.56
N PHE A 272 -28.09 -9.57 -18.59
CA PHE A 272 -26.99 -9.14 -17.73
C PHE A 272 -26.77 -10.04 -16.49
N TYR A 273 -27.83 -10.73 -16.07
CA TYR A 273 -27.76 -11.67 -14.95
C TYR A 273 -27.65 -13.09 -15.49
N GLY A 274 -26.78 -13.57 -16.19
CA GLY A 274 -26.68 -14.97 -16.67
C GLY A 274 -27.63 -15.95 -15.93
N SER A 275 -27.94 -17.09 -16.47
CA SER A 275 -28.94 -18.08 -16.04
C SER A 275 -28.94 -18.53 -14.55
N ASN A 276 -28.18 -17.89 -13.67
CA ASN A 276 -28.09 -18.10 -12.22
C ASN A 276 -28.83 -17.04 -11.38
N ALA A 277 -29.84 -16.36 -11.92
CA ALA A 277 -30.59 -15.27 -11.30
C ALA A 277 -31.45 -15.67 -10.08
N HIS A 278 -31.37 -16.88 -9.58
CA HIS A 278 -32.14 -17.36 -8.42
C HIS A 278 -31.32 -17.55 -7.13
N CYS A 279 -30.14 -16.94 -7.03
CA CYS A 279 -29.39 -17.05 -5.79
C CYS A 279 -29.94 -16.04 -4.77
N GLU A 280 -30.89 -16.46 -3.96
CA GLU A 280 -31.26 -15.77 -2.73
C GLU A 280 -30.03 -15.68 -1.84
N ARG A 281 -29.62 -14.46 -1.52
CA ARG A 281 -28.50 -14.23 -0.62
C ARG A 281 -28.99 -13.47 0.61
N GLU A 282 -28.79 -14.06 1.78
CA GLU A 282 -29.06 -13.40 3.04
C GLU A 282 -27.85 -12.62 3.52
N LEU A 283 -28.04 -11.36 3.89
CA LEU A 283 -27.04 -10.52 4.52
C LEU A 283 -27.41 -10.37 5.99
N ILE A 284 -26.58 -10.90 6.89
CA ILE A 284 -26.81 -10.89 8.34
C ILE A 284 -25.70 -10.07 9.00
N GLY A 285 -26.04 -8.89 9.50
CA GLY A 285 -25.14 -7.95 10.17
C GLY A 285 -25.12 -8.14 11.69
N ASP A 286 -24.86 -9.35 12.16
CA ASP A 286 -24.86 -9.74 13.59
C ASP A 286 -23.71 -9.07 14.37
N THR A 287 -22.59 -8.81 13.73
CA THR A 287 -21.44 -8.09 14.30
C THR A 287 -21.26 -6.72 13.64
N SER A 288 -20.55 -5.81 14.32
CA SER A 288 -20.19 -4.51 13.73
C SER A 288 -19.37 -4.66 12.45
N LEU A 289 -18.57 -5.72 12.35
CA LEU A 289 -17.75 -6.00 11.17
C LEU A 289 -18.60 -6.45 9.98
N THR A 290 -19.49 -7.44 10.17
CA THR A 290 -20.39 -7.95 9.14
C THR A 290 -21.38 -6.89 8.70
N ARG A 291 -21.93 -6.11 9.65
CA ARG A 291 -22.80 -4.97 9.36
C ARG A 291 -22.14 -3.95 8.44
N ARG A 292 -20.89 -3.55 8.72
CA ARG A 292 -20.14 -2.61 7.87
C ARG A 292 -19.78 -3.22 6.52
N LEU A 293 -19.44 -4.49 6.47
CA LEU A 293 -19.11 -5.19 5.22
C LEU A 293 -20.32 -5.18 4.26
N TYR A 294 -21.48 -5.63 4.73
CA TYR A 294 -22.69 -5.70 3.90
C TYR A 294 -23.26 -4.31 3.56
N ALA A 295 -23.20 -3.36 4.49
CA ALA A 295 -23.55 -1.97 4.21
C ALA A 295 -22.73 -1.40 3.02
N ARG A 296 -21.44 -1.72 2.92
CA ARG A 296 -20.60 -1.32 1.77
C ARG A 296 -21.02 -2.04 0.49
N GLN A 297 -21.38 -3.31 0.55
CA GLN A 297 -21.90 -4.03 -0.62
C GLN A 297 -23.22 -3.42 -1.12
N LEU A 298 -24.08 -2.99 -0.20
CA LEU A 298 -25.33 -2.30 -0.52
C LEU A 298 -25.11 -0.88 -1.09
N CYS A 299 -24.00 -0.24 -0.81
CA CYS A 299 -23.63 1.01 -1.46
C CYS A 299 -23.04 0.81 -2.88
N GLY A 300 -22.34 -0.30 -3.11
CA GLY A 300 -21.63 -0.62 -4.36
C GLY A 300 -22.31 -1.72 -5.16
N LEU A 301 -22.05 -2.97 -4.78
CA LEU A 301 -22.44 -4.19 -5.51
C LEU A 301 -23.96 -4.28 -5.78
N TYR A 302 -24.78 -3.94 -4.80
CA TYR A 302 -26.24 -4.01 -4.89
C TYR A 302 -26.90 -2.61 -5.09
N ASN A 303 -26.20 -1.70 -5.76
CA ASN A 303 -26.69 -0.35 -6.00
C ASN A 303 -26.70 0.00 -7.50
N PRO A 304 -27.83 -0.15 -8.20
CA PRO A 304 -27.94 0.16 -9.62
C PRO A 304 -27.61 1.60 -9.97
N ALA A 305 -28.01 2.57 -9.14
CA ALA A 305 -27.69 3.99 -9.38
C ALA A 305 -26.18 4.24 -9.46
N ARG A 306 -25.37 3.39 -8.81
CA ARG A 306 -23.90 3.46 -8.91
C ARG A 306 -23.40 2.97 -10.28
N TYR A 307 -23.98 1.91 -10.79
CA TYR A 307 -23.63 1.39 -12.12
C TYR A 307 -24.08 2.31 -13.23
N GLU A 308 -25.25 2.97 -13.10
CA GLU A 308 -25.69 4.02 -14.02
C GLU A 308 -24.72 5.18 -14.03
N ALA A 309 -24.40 5.74 -12.86
CA ALA A 309 -23.42 6.83 -12.74
C ALA A 309 -22.03 6.43 -13.26
N PHE A 310 -21.62 5.16 -13.09
CA PHE A 310 -20.41 4.63 -13.67
C PHE A 310 -20.48 4.60 -15.20
N ARG A 311 -21.58 4.11 -15.78
CA ARG A 311 -21.83 4.09 -17.23
C ARG A 311 -21.75 5.50 -17.81
N ASP A 312 -22.42 6.47 -17.19
CA ASP A 312 -22.40 7.87 -17.63
C ASP A 312 -21.00 8.45 -17.61
N LEU A 313 -20.25 8.18 -16.54
CA LEU A 313 -18.89 8.64 -16.40
C LEU A 313 -17.95 8.03 -17.44
N VAL A 314 -18.07 6.74 -17.73
CA VAL A 314 -17.30 6.07 -18.79
C VAL A 314 -17.67 6.62 -20.15
N ASN A 315 -18.95 6.86 -20.41
CA ASN A 315 -19.44 7.39 -21.69
C ASN A 315 -19.04 8.86 -21.92
N SER A 316 -18.69 9.58 -20.85
CA SER A 316 -18.29 11.00 -20.94
C SER A 316 -16.88 11.24 -21.45
N THR A 317 -16.08 10.20 -21.67
CA THR A 317 -14.67 10.35 -22.05
C THR A 317 -14.16 9.16 -22.86
N GLU A 318 -13.29 9.43 -23.84
CA GLU A 318 -12.56 8.43 -24.60
C GLU A 318 -11.15 8.15 -24.07
N ASP A 319 -10.76 8.77 -22.96
CA ASP A 319 -9.46 8.54 -22.34
C ASP A 319 -9.34 7.13 -21.72
N ARG A 320 -8.09 6.70 -21.48
CA ARG A 320 -7.82 5.55 -20.61
C ARG A 320 -8.34 5.80 -19.22
N LEU A 321 -9.06 4.83 -18.68
CA LEU A 321 -9.60 4.86 -17.32
C LEU A 321 -8.99 3.75 -16.48
N ILE A 322 -8.63 4.07 -15.25
CA ILE A 322 -8.33 3.09 -14.22
C ILE A 322 -9.51 3.02 -13.28
N VAL A 323 -10.01 1.85 -12.99
CA VAL A 323 -11.16 1.63 -12.10
C VAL A 323 -10.75 0.75 -10.93
N PHE A 324 -10.76 1.31 -9.73
CA PHE A 324 -10.53 0.53 -8.51
C PHE A 324 -11.83 0.00 -7.94
N TYR A 325 -11.82 -1.28 -7.57
CA TYR A 325 -12.95 -1.96 -6.96
C TYR A 325 -12.50 -2.88 -5.81
N ASN A 326 -13.44 -3.24 -4.92
CA ASN A 326 -13.17 -4.06 -3.74
C ASN A 326 -13.68 -5.50 -3.87
N PHE A 327 -14.95 -5.65 -4.25
CA PHE A 327 -15.65 -6.92 -4.21
C PHE A 327 -15.51 -7.64 -5.54
N THR A 328 -15.17 -8.93 -5.49
CA THR A 328 -14.94 -9.73 -6.71
C THR A 328 -16.18 -9.75 -7.61
N GLU A 329 -17.37 -9.72 -7.01
CA GLU A 329 -18.62 -9.72 -7.76
C GLU A 329 -18.92 -8.40 -8.51
N GLU A 330 -18.26 -7.29 -8.15
CA GLU A 330 -18.40 -6.01 -8.85
C GLU A 330 -17.86 -6.08 -10.29
N ILE A 331 -16.79 -6.87 -10.52
CA ILE A 331 -16.04 -6.86 -11.78
C ILE A 331 -16.88 -7.30 -12.98
N GLU A 332 -17.74 -8.32 -12.83
CA GLU A 332 -18.50 -8.87 -13.95
C GLU A 332 -19.49 -7.83 -14.49
N ARG A 333 -20.18 -7.10 -13.62
CA ARG A 333 -21.09 -6.02 -14.01
C ARG A 333 -20.32 -4.84 -14.64
N LEU A 334 -19.17 -4.48 -14.09
CA LEU A 334 -18.33 -3.41 -14.62
C LEU A 334 -17.80 -3.77 -16.01
N LYS A 335 -17.36 -5.03 -16.25
CA LYS A 335 -16.96 -5.54 -17.55
C LYS A 335 -18.12 -5.51 -18.55
N GLY A 336 -19.34 -5.89 -18.12
CA GLY A 336 -20.54 -5.85 -18.95
C GLY A 336 -20.85 -4.44 -19.46
N ILE A 337 -20.77 -3.42 -18.58
CA ILE A 337 -20.95 -2.03 -18.98
C ILE A 337 -19.86 -1.59 -19.96
N ALA A 338 -18.60 -1.90 -19.68
CA ALA A 338 -17.51 -1.57 -20.59
C ALA A 338 -17.68 -2.19 -21.98
N LYS A 339 -18.10 -3.48 -22.03
CA LYS A 339 -18.39 -4.19 -23.27
C LYS A 339 -19.56 -3.55 -24.04
N GLY A 340 -20.65 -3.21 -23.33
CA GLY A 340 -21.80 -2.52 -23.93
C GLY A 340 -21.48 -1.15 -24.52
N LEU A 341 -20.42 -0.49 -24.03
CA LEU A 341 -19.89 0.78 -24.54
C LEU A 341 -18.72 0.57 -25.55
N ASN A 342 -18.47 -0.65 -25.99
CA ASN A 342 -17.35 -1.01 -26.90
C ASN A 342 -15.98 -0.53 -26.40
N ARG A 343 -15.78 -0.49 -25.08
CA ARG A 343 -14.51 -0.08 -24.45
C ARG A 343 -13.63 -1.31 -24.21
N PRO A 344 -12.39 -1.34 -24.72
CA PRO A 344 -11.44 -2.42 -24.46
C PRO A 344 -11.11 -2.52 -22.97
N VAL A 345 -10.99 -3.77 -22.48
CA VAL A 345 -10.85 -4.05 -21.06
C VAL A 345 -9.50 -4.68 -20.74
N SER A 346 -8.85 -4.21 -19.70
CA SER A 346 -7.75 -4.85 -18.99
C SER A 346 -8.15 -5.14 -17.55
N VAL A 347 -7.58 -6.19 -16.97
CA VAL A 347 -7.87 -6.58 -15.58
C VAL A 347 -6.59 -6.87 -14.83
N LEU A 348 -6.52 -6.39 -13.59
CA LEU A 348 -5.49 -6.73 -12.62
C LEU A 348 -6.14 -7.14 -11.31
N SER A 349 -6.27 -8.43 -11.10
CA SER A 349 -6.83 -9.03 -9.88
C SER A 349 -5.93 -10.15 -9.35
N GLY A 350 -6.36 -10.81 -8.27
CA GLY A 350 -5.68 -12.01 -7.78
C GLY A 350 -5.70 -13.17 -8.77
N GLU A 351 -6.72 -13.23 -9.62
CA GLU A 351 -6.99 -14.33 -10.55
C GLU A 351 -6.58 -13.99 -11.99
N GLU A 352 -6.77 -12.74 -12.43
CA GLU A 352 -6.54 -12.31 -13.81
C GLU A 352 -5.50 -11.18 -13.85
N LYS A 353 -4.50 -11.32 -14.73
CA LYS A 353 -3.45 -10.33 -14.97
C LYS A 353 -3.30 -10.09 -16.46
N ASN A 354 -4.20 -9.32 -17.05
CA ASN A 354 -4.16 -8.92 -18.45
C ASN A 354 -4.14 -7.41 -18.57
N LEU A 355 -3.07 -6.86 -19.12
CA LEU A 355 -2.86 -5.42 -19.31
C LEU A 355 -2.70 -5.02 -20.79
N ASP A 356 -3.08 -5.89 -21.73
CA ASP A 356 -2.84 -5.65 -23.16
C ASP A 356 -3.66 -4.45 -23.68
N ALA A 357 -4.96 -4.39 -23.35
CA ALA A 357 -5.76 -3.24 -23.73
C ALA A 357 -5.22 -1.92 -23.12
N TYR A 358 -4.73 -1.95 -21.89
CA TYR A 358 -4.09 -0.79 -21.27
C TYR A 358 -2.84 -0.35 -22.05
N ARG A 359 -2.02 -1.27 -22.50
CA ARG A 359 -0.77 -0.95 -23.20
C ARG A 359 -1.02 -0.42 -24.60
N TYR A 360 -1.92 -1.06 -25.34
CA TYR A 360 -2.03 -0.84 -26.79
C TYR A 360 -3.23 -0.01 -27.22
N GLN A 361 -4.23 0.22 -26.36
CA GLN A 361 -5.46 0.92 -26.73
C GLN A 361 -5.68 2.16 -25.86
N HIS A 362 -5.81 3.31 -26.50
CA HIS A 362 -5.87 4.63 -25.83
C HIS A 362 -7.17 4.86 -25.02
N ASN A 363 -8.26 4.18 -25.38
CA ASN A 363 -9.58 4.30 -24.75
C ASN A 363 -9.93 3.11 -23.85
N SER A 364 -8.93 2.35 -23.40
CA SER A 364 -9.15 1.17 -22.55
C SER A 364 -9.61 1.52 -21.15
N ILE A 365 -10.36 0.59 -20.53
CA ILE A 365 -10.69 0.59 -19.11
C ILE A 365 -9.90 -0.51 -18.42
N THR A 366 -9.14 -0.16 -17.40
CA THR A 366 -8.38 -1.12 -16.60
C THR A 366 -8.99 -1.26 -15.22
N PHE A 367 -9.57 -2.41 -14.95
CA PHE A 367 -10.12 -2.76 -13.64
C PHE A 367 -9.04 -3.30 -12.72
N ILE A 368 -8.90 -2.70 -11.55
CA ILE A 368 -7.87 -3.07 -10.57
C ILE A 368 -8.53 -3.36 -9.23
N GLN A 369 -8.38 -4.61 -8.77
CA GLN A 369 -8.71 -4.94 -7.39
C GLN A 369 -7.61 -4.39 -6.47
N TYR A 370 -7.98 -3.71 -5.39
CA TYR A 370 -7.00 -2.99 -4.55
C TYR A 370 -5.84 -3.87 -4.07
N GLN A 371 -6.11 -5.09 -3.65
CA GLN A 371 -5.07 -6.01 -3.16
C GLN A 371 -4.11 -6.43 -4.28
N ALA A 372 -4.60 -6.60 -5.49
CA ALA A 372 -3.79 -6.90 -6.66
C ALA A 372 -3.06 -5.65 -7.18
N GLY A 373 -3.67 -4.48 -7.05
CA GLY A 373 -3.06 -3.19 -7.38
C GLY A 373 -1.83 -2.86 -6.53
N ALA A 374 -1.71 -3.41 -5.32
CA ALA A 374 -0.50 -3.35 -4.51
C ALA A 374 0.71 -4.04 -5.20
N MET A 375 0.47 -4.86 -6.22
CA MET A 375 1.49 -5.59 -6.97
C MET A 375 2.37 -4.75 -7.92
N GLY A 376 2.27 -3.40 -7.90
CA GLY A 376 3.32 -2.55 -8.46
C GLY A 376 3.23 -2.19 -9.94
N GLY A 377 2.05 -2.06 -10.53
CA GLY A 377 1.89 -1.55 -11.91
C GLY A 377 2.13 -0.03 -12.03
N ASN A 378 2.73 0.39 -13.15
CA ASN A 378 2.84 1.79 -13.55
C ASN A 378 1.70 2.11 -14.53
N PHE A 379 0.81 3.04 -14.14
CA PHE A 379 -0.38 3.36 -14.94
C PHE A 379 -0.41 4.83 -15.40
N GLN A 380 0.75 5.44 -15.61
CA GLN A 380 0.87 6.85 -16.04
C GLN A 380 0.41 7.14 -17.49
N LEU A 381 0.13 6.10 -18.29
CA LEU A 381 -0.54 6.32 -19.58
C LEU A 381 -1.99 6.78 -19.41
N ALA A 382 -2.60 6.48 -18.27
CA ALA A 382 -3.88 7.05 -17.85
C ALA A 382 -3.66 8.26 -16.95
N ASN A 383 -4.61 9.18 -16.96
CA ASN A 383 -4.65 10.30 -16.03
C ASN A 383 -5.98 10.42 -15.27
N LYS A 384 -6.83 9.40 -15.36
CA LYS A 384 -8.14 9.34 -14.71
C LYS A 384 -8.29 8.05 -13.92
N ILE A 385 -8.68 8.18 -12.66
CA ILE A 385 -9.04 7.05 -11.78
C ILE A 385 -10.50 7.19 -11.36
N ILE A 386 -11.23 6.10 -11.42
CA ILE A 386 -12.57 5.96 -10.84
C ILE A 386 -12.44 5.00 -9.65
N TYR A 387 -12.83 5.47 -8.49
CA TYR A 387 -12.99 4.64 -7.30
C TYR A 387 -14.44 4.20 -7.23
N PHE A 388 -14.74 3.02 -7.78
CA PHE A 388 -16.09 2.46 -7.80
C PHE A 388 -16.55 2.10 -6.39
N SER A 389 -15.67 1.50 -5.59
CA SER A 389 -15.84 1.27 -4.16
C SER A 389 -14.56 1.65 -3.42
N LEU A 390 -14.67 2.27 -2.22
CA LEU A 390 -13.52 2.74 -1.46
C LEU A 390 -12.82 1.60 -0.70
N PRO A 391 -11.48 1.62 -0.56
CA PRO A 391 -10.77 0.67 0.29
C PRO A 391 -10.95 1.01 1.77
N GLN A 392 -10.76 0.04 2.66
CA GLN A 392 -10.72 0.33 4.10
C GLN A 392 -9.32 0.69 4.61
N GLY A 393 -8.29 0.33 3.86
CA GLY A 393 -6.90 0.56 4.22
C GLY A 393 -6.35 1.85 3.62
N SER A 394 -5.84 2.74 4.46
CA SER A 394 -5.19 3.99 4.03
C SER A 394 -3.96 3.75 3.15
N GLU A 395 -3.22 2.68 3.41
CA GLU A 395 -2.07 2.29 2.59
C GLU A 395 -2.49 2.01 1.13
N LEU A 396 -3.53 1.18 0.94
CA LEU A 396 -4.08 0.89 -0.39
C LEU A 396 -4.64 2.15 -1.06
N TRP A 397 -5.25 3.04 -0.27
CA TRP A 397 -5.75 4.32 -0.72
C TRP A 397 -4.63 5.22 -1.27
N GLU A 398 -3.57 5.42 -0.50
CA GLU A 398 -2.42 6.22 -0.91
C GLU A 398 -1.67 5.61 -2.10
N GLN A 399 -1.45 4.29 -2.08
CA GLN A 399 -0.81 3.58 -3.18
C GLN A 399 -1.60 3.69 -4.48
N SER A 400 -2.94 3.58 -4.43
CA SER A 400 -3.79 3.67 -5.62
C SER A 400 -3.70 5.02 -6.31
N GLN A 401 -3.64 6.12 -5.54
CA GLN A 401 -3.50 7.48 -6.08
C GLN A 401 -2.20 7.67 -6.87
N LYS A 402 -1.11 7.10 -6.35
CA LYS A 402 0.24 7.22 -6.93
C LYS A 402 0.49 6.30 -8.13
N ARG A 403 -0.53 5.55 -8.58
CA ARG A 403 -0.42 4.72 -9.79
C ARG A 403 -0.39 5.54 -11.08
N ILE A 404 -1.10 6.65 -11.12
CA ILE A 404 -1.12 7.57 -12.27
C ILE A 404 -0.33 8.86 -11.98
N HIS A 405 -0.28 9.31 -10.72
CA HIS A 405 0.38 10.54 -10.30
C HIS A 405 1.81 10.26 -9.85
N ARG A 406 2.70 10.19 -10.80
CA ARG A 406 4.11 9.83 -10.62
C ARG A 406 4.98 10.38 -11.73
N LEU A 407 6.30 10.26 -11.60
CA LEU A 407 7.25 10.67 -12.62
C LEU A 407 6.88 10.11 -14.00
N GLY A 408 6.86 10.97 -15.03
CA GLY A 408 6.41 10.65 -16.39
C GLY A 408 4.92 10.90 -16.64
N GLN A 409 4.16 11.38 -15.66
CA GLN A 409 2.82 11.92 -15.89
C GLN A 409 2.90 13.40 -16.23
N GLU A 410 2.39 13.79 -17.39
CA GLU A 410 2.41 15.17 -17.88
C GLU A 410 1.03 15.84 -17.86
N ARG A 411 -0.04 15.02 -17.73
CA ARG A 411 -1.43 15.49 -17.78
C ARG A 411 -2.01 15.66 -16.38
N PRO A 412 -2.89 16.66 -16.13
CA PRO A 412 -3.64 16.76 -14.88
C PRO A 412 -4.36 15.45 -14.55
N CYS A 413 -4.24 15.01 -13.31
CA CYS A 413 -4.86 13.77 -12.85
C CYS A 413 -6.25 14.02 -12.26
N PHE A 414 -7.21 13.20 -12.62
CA PHE A 414 -8.59 13.26 -12.14
C PHE A 414 -8.95 12.00 -11.36
N TYR A 415 -9.50 12.20 -10.18
CA TYR A 415 -9.91 11.14 -9.26
C TYR A 415 -11.40 11.25 -8.99
N TYR A 416 -12.18 10.33 -9.52
CA TYR A 416 -13.63 10.27 -9.35
C TYR A 416 -13.96 9.33 -8.19
N LEU A 417 -14.53 9.89 -7.12
CA LEU A 417 -14.94 9.15 -5.93
C LEU A 417 -16.44 8.89 -6.01
N MET A 418 -16.83 7.65 -6.26
CA MET A 418 -18.24 7.26 -6.23
C MET A 418 -18.63 6.96 -4.78
N ILE A 419 -19.55 7.73 -4.23
CA ILE A 419 -19.98 7.65 -2.83
C ILE A 419 -21.49 7.81 -2.68
N CYS A 420 -22.06 7.10 -1.70
CA CYS A 420 -23.43 7.30 -1.23
C CYS A 420 -23.40 8.20 0.02
N PRO A 421 -23.86 9.45 -0.09
CA PRO A 421 -23.93 10.35 1.06
C PRO A 421 -24.82 9.80 2.18
N GLY A 422 -24.45 10.10 3.43
CA GLY A 422 -25.17 9.65 4.63
C GLY A 422 -24.97 8.18 4.99
N THR A 423 -24.06 7.47 4.34
CA THR A 423 -23.80 6.06 4.57
C THR A 423 -22.40 5.80 5.16
N VAL A 424 -22.09 4.52 5.43
CA VAL A 424 -20.75 4.11 5.91
C VAL A 424 -19.60 4.56 4.99
N GLU A 425 -19.88 4.92 3.73
CA GLU A 425 -18.84 5.36 2.81
C GLU A 425 -18.33 6.76 3.12
N GLU A 426 -19.17 7.66 3.67
CA GLU A 426 -18.69 8.95 4.16
C GLU A 426 -17.75 8.79 5.37
N ASP A 427 -18.08 7.88 6.29
CA ASP A 427 -17.22 7.56 7.42
C ASP A 427 -15.87 6.99 6.95
N ILE A 428 -15.92 6.10 5.96
CA ILE A 428 -14.71 5.50 5.38
C ILE A 428 -13.85 6.59 4.73
N LEU A 429 -14.45 7.45 3.92
CA LEU A 429 -13.73 8.53 3.24
C LEU A 429 -13.10 9.50 4.26
N SER A 430 -13.86 9.94 5.25
CA SER A 430 -13.37 10.81 6.33
C SER A 430 -12.19 10.19 7.07
N ASN A 431 -12.26 8.90 7.38
CA ASN A 431 -11.15 8.17 8.01
C ASN A 431 -9.92 8.07 7.11
N LEU A 432 -10.12 7.86 5.79
CA LEU A 432 -9.01 7.80 4.82
C LEU A 432 -8.32 9.16 4.67
N GLU A 433 -9.09 10.25 4.62
CA GLU A 433 -8.60 11.63 4.54
C GLU A 433 -7.81 11.97 5.82
N MET A 434 -8.36 11.72 7.00
CA MET A 434 -7.68 11.95 8.28
C MET A 434 -6.36 11.18 8.40
N ARG A 435 -6.32 9.91 7.97
CA ARG A 435 -5.09 9.12 8.02
C ARG A 435 -4.04 9.60 7.04
N LYS A 436 -4.47 10.13 5.89
CA LYS A 436 -3.57 10.78 4.95
C LYS A 436 -2.94 12.02 5.57
N ASP A 437 -3.71 12.85 6.26
CA ASP A 437 -3.18 14.04 6.94
C ASP A 437 -2.09 13.68 7.96
N TYR A 438 -2.24 12.58 8.70
CA TYR A 438 -1.20 12.09 9.60
C TYR A 438 0.05 11.58 8.84
N THR A 439 -0.13 10.94 7.69
CA THR A 439 1.00 10.55 6.84
C THR A 439 1.73 11.78 6.34
N ASP A 440 1.01 12.75 5.78
CA ASP A 440 1.57 14.00 5.25
C ASP A 440 2.29 14.79 6.35
N GLU A 441 1.76 14.84 7.57
CA GLU A 441 2.40 15.46 8.72
C GLU A 441 3.76 14.81 9.05
N LEU A 442 3.84 13.49 9.01
CA LEU A 442 5.09 12.78 9.29
C LEU A 442 6.18 13.09 8.26
N PHE A 443 5.80 13.36 7.00
CA PHE A 443 6.73 13.73 5.92
C PHE A 443 7.10 15.21 5.88
N ARG A 444 6.39 16.12 6.58
CA ARG A 444 6.77 17.54 6.65
C ARG A 444 8.12 17.67 7.33
N LYS A 445 9.00 18.50 6.76
CA LYS A 445 10.29 18.83 7.40
C LYS A 445 10.03 19.42 8.79
N TYR A 446 10.83 19.00 9.75
CA TYR A 446 10.87 19.60 11.07
C TYR A 446 11.36 21.05 10.92
N GLU A 447 10.52 22.02 11.21
CA GLU A 447 10.96 23.40 11.43
C GLU A 447 11.67 23.43 12.78
N GLN A 448 13.00 23.56 12.77
CA GLN A 448 13.72 23.90 13.99
C GLN A 448 13.09 25.19 14.52
N ALA A 449 12.45 25.12 15.67
CA ALA A 449 12.03 26.32 16.40
C ALA A 449 13.26 27.23 16.45
N ALA A 450 13.17 28.37 15.77
CA ALA A 450 14.21 29.38 15.81
C ALA A 450 14.51 29.60 17.30
N THR A 451 15.74 29.29 17.70
CA THR A 451 16.23 29.61 19.05
C THR A 451 15.95 31.07 19.24
N ALA A 452 15.01 31.39 20.13
CA ALA A 452 14.78 32.76 20.54
C ALA A 452 16.12 33.31 21.00
N PRO A 453 16.54 34.50 20.53
CA PRO A 453 17.77 35.09 20.98
C PRO A 453 17.65 35.25 22.48
N GLN A 454 18.58 34.65 23.22
CA GLN A 454 18.77 34.98 24.65
C GLN A 454 19.05 36.48 24.70
N SER A 455 18.11 37.22 25.25
CA SER A 455 18.29 38.64 25.56
C SER A 455 19.40 38.78 26.59
N PRO A 456 20.24 39.80 26.50
CA PRO A 456 21.42 40.00 27.28
C PRO A 456 21.13 40.24 28.77
#